data_05854abd6110a1abf8643c3cee68827d
#
_entry.id   05854abd6110a1abf8643c3cee68827d
#
_cell.length_a   1.000
_cell.length_b   1.000
_cell.length_c   1.000
_cell.angle_alpha   90.00
_cell.angle_beta   90.00
_cell.angle_gamma   90.00
#
_symmetry.space_group_name_H-M   'P 1'
#
loop_
_entity.id
_entity.type
_entity.pdbx_description
1 polymer ?
#
loop_
_entity_poly.entity_id
_entity_poly.type
_entity_poly.pdbx_seq_one_letter_code
_entity_poly.pdbx_strand_id
1 'polypeptide(L)'
;MSMLIPGQNQLAEPSIVTVEAFEDLLAEFKTFVVEYVSARSPERAEKLKVSLDNESELLTLALEAFCVRLQIHERKYNARIKQMLAWWATGSNLDARLADMGLERQLLDPGDPAAFPPITPVFESDDDSRLRYYLAPHAPAAGSRMQY
;
A
#
# COMPACT_ATOMS: atom_id res chain seq x y z
N MET A 1 -8.01 3.83 -25.62
CA MET A 1 -6.73 3.11 -25.54
C MET A 1 -5.95 3.78 -24.42
N SER A 2 -5.73 3.10 -23.31
CA SER A 2 -4.84 3.62 -22.26
C SER A 2 -3.43 3.72 -22.83
N MET A 3 -2.87 4.92 -22.86
CA MET A 3 -1.49 5.11 -23.31
C MET A 3 -0.58 4.61 -22.20
N LEU A 4 -0.03 3.40 -22.38
CA LEU A 4 0.90 2.81 -21.42
C LEU A 4 2.18 3.65 -21.37
N ILE A 5 2.55 4.08 -20.19
CA ILE A 5 3.84 4.73 -19.95
C ILE A 5 4.93 3.68 -20.23
N PRO A 6 5.91 3.96 -21.10
CA PRO A 6 6.96 3.01 -21.41
C PRO A 6 7.66 2.50 -20.14
N GLY A 7 7.75 1.18 -19.98
CA GLY A 7 8.36 0.55 -18.84
C GLY A 7 7.41 0.28 -17.64
N GLN A 8 6.18 0.74 -17.68
CA GLN A 8 5.21 0.56 -16.58
C GLN A 8 4.97 -0.92 -16.24
N ASN A 9 4.83 -1.77 -17.24
CA ASN A 9 4.58 -3.19 -17.04
C ASN A 9 5.84 -4.00 -16.67
N GLN A 10 7.02 -3.37 -16.64
CA GLN A 10 8.29 -4.01 -16.36
C GLN A 10 8.77 -3.78 -14.92
N LEU A 11 8.15 -2.85 -14.22
CA LEU A 11 8.49 -2.58 -12.82
C LEU A 11 7.81 -3.61 -11.92
N ALA A 12 8.62 -4.33 -11.14
CA ALA A 12 8.11 -5.16 -10.07
C ALA A 12 7.42 -4.30 -9.01
N GLU A 13 6.35 -4.85 -8.44
CA GLU A 13 5.70 -4.19 -7.32
C GLU A 13 6.65 -4.06 -6.12
N PRO A 14 6.76 -2.86 -5.52
CA PRO A 14 7.59 -2.69 -4.34
C PRO A 14 7.01 -3.50 -3.18
N SER A 15 7.85 -4.33 -2.58
CA SER A 15 7.57 -5.04 -1.34
C SER A 15 8.68 -4.69 -0.36
N ILE A 16 8.37 -3.87 0.64
CA ILE A 16 9.32 -3.42 1.66
C ILE A 16 9.33 -4.38 2.84
N VAL A 17 8.15 -4.89 3.18
CA VAL A 17 7.99 -5.91 4.21
C VAL A 17 7.72 -7.24 3.54
N THR A 18 8.57 -8.23 3.81
CA THR A 18 8.33 -9.62 3.41
C THR A 18 7.23 -10.19 4.29
N VAL A 19 6.13 -10.60 3.67
CA VAL A 19 5.05 -11.28 4.39
C VAL A 19 5.43 -12.75 4.49
N GLU A 20 5.73 -13.21 5.70
CA GLU A 20 6.11 -14.59 5.96
C GLU A 20 4.94 -15.55 5.76
N ALA A 21 5.26 -16.84 5.49
CA ALA A 21 4.25 -17.88 5.44
C ALA A 21 3.61 -18.04 6.83
N PHE A 22 2.32 -18.38 6.85
CA PHE A 22 1.57 -18.50 8.10
C PHE A 22 2.19 -19.51 9.06
N GLU A 23 2.63 -20.66 8.54
CA GLU A 23 3.20 -21.75 9.34
C GLU A 23 4.54 -21.34 9.98
N ASP A 24 5.38 -20.62 9.24
CA ASP A 24 6.68 -20.14 9.72
C ASP A 24 6.46 -19.09 10.82
N LEU A 25 5.56 -18.15 10.56
CA LEU A 25 5.19 -17.11 11.52
C LEU A 25 4.59 -17.69 12.81
N LEU A 26 3.71 -18.69 12.69
CA LEU A 26 3.11 -19.37 13.84
C LEU A 26 4.19 -20.10 14.67
N ALA A 27 5.12 -20.80 14.00
CA ALA A 27 6.22 -21.49 14.67
C ALA A 27 7.15 -20.51 15.41
N GLU A 28 7.47 -19.38 14.79
CA GLU A 28 8.23 -18.30 15.42
C GLU A 28 7.51 -17.77 16.66
N PHE A 29 6.21 -17.46 16.57
CA PHE A 29 5.44 -16.96 17.70
C PHE A 29 5.35 -17.96 18.84
N LYS A 30 5.12 -19.24 18.55
CA LYS A 30 5.12 -20.29 19.57
C LYS A 30 6.45 -20.33 20.30
N THR A 31 7.56 -20.28 19.58
CA THR A 31 8.91 -20.26 20.14
C THR A 31 9.13 -19.03 21.02
N PHE A 32 8.81 -17.86 20.48
CA PHE A 32 8.95 -16.57 21.19
C PHE A 32 8.17 -16.55 22.51
N VAL A 33 6.91 -17.00 22.50
CA VAL A 33 6.06 -17.00 23.71
C VAL A 33 6.61 -17.95 24.77
N VAL A 34 7.12 -19.12 24.36
CA VAL A 34 7.75 -20.08 25.28
C VAL A 34 9.00 -19.49 25.90
N GLU A 35 9.88 -18.88 25.11
CA GLU A 35 11.11 -18.23 25.60
C GLU A 35 10.80 -17.07 26.55
N TYR A 36 9.82 -16.23 26.19
CA TYR A 36 9.38 -15.10 27.00
C TYR A 36 8.84 -15.54 28.37
N VAL A 37 8.08 -16.63 28.42
CA VAL A 37 7.56 -17.18 29.66
C VAL A 37 8.66 -17.89 30.45
N SER A 38 9.57 -18.62 29.78
CA SER A 38 10.69 -19.33 30.40
C SER A 38 11.61 -18.38 31.18
N ALA A 39 11.86 -17.19 30.67
CA ALA A 39 12.65 -16.16 31.34
C ALA A 39 12.04 -15.72 32.69
N ARG A 40 10.75 -15.97 32.93
CA ARG A 40 10.00 -15.61 34.15
C ARG A 40 9.66 -16.79 35.02
N SER A 41 9.34 -17.93 34.41
CA SER A 41 8.92 -19.16 35.10
C SER A 41 9.14 -20.36 34.18
N PRO A 42 10.27 -21.08 34.34
CA PRO A 42 10.57 -22.27 33.55
C PRO A 42 9.49 -23.36 33.64
N GLU A 43 8.93 -23.56 34.85
CA GLU A 43 7.85 -24.54 35.07
C GLU A 43 6.58 -24.23 34.24
N ARG A 44 6.22 -22.96 34.14
CA ARG A 44 5.06 -22.55 33.32
C ARG A 44 5.36 -22.68 31.84
N ALA A 45 6.60 -22.47 31.41
CA ALA A 45 7.01 -22.64 30.03
C ALA A 45 6.82 -24.08 29.54
N GLU A 46 7.11 -25.08 30.38
CA GLU A 46 6.91 -26.49 30.01
C GLU A 46 5.41 -26.83 29.87
N LYS A 47 4.56 -26.32 30.75
CA LYS A 47 3.09 -26.46 30.62
C LYS A 47 2.57 -25.77 29.36
N LEU A 48 3.14 -24.60 29.03
CA LEU A 48 2.79 -23.83 27.85
C LEU A 48 3.15 -24.56 26.56
N LYS A 49 4.31 -25.22 26.47
CA LYS A 49 4.67 -26.04 25.30
C LYS A 49 3.62 -27.10 25.01
N VAL A 50 3.21 -27.84 26.04
CA VAL A 50 2.18 -28.89 25.90
C VAL A 50 0.86 -28.31 25.41
N SER A 51 0.47 -27.14 25.91
CA SER A 51 -0.74 -26.43 25.46
C SER A 51 -0.64 -25.99 24.00
N LEU A 52 0.51 -25.44 23.57
CA LEU A 52 0.72 -24.94 22.21
C LEU A 52 0.88 -26.05 21.15
N ASP A 53 1.17 -27.28 21.58
CA ASP A 53 1.17 -28.45 20.70
C ASP A 53 -0.24 -28.95 20.36
N ASN A 54 -1.24 -28.51 21.12
CA ASN A 54 -2.64 -28.83 20.86
C ASN A 54 -3.31 -27.71 20.04
N GLU A 55 -3.65 -28.01 18.79
CA GLU A 55 -4.28 -27.07 17.85
C GLU A 55 -5.66 -26.56 18.32
N SER A 56 -6.35 -27.33 19.16
CA SER A 56 -7.68 -26.96 19.67
C SER A 56 -7.63 -26.08 20.91
N GLU A 57 -6.47 -25.85 21.49
CA GLU A 57 -6.33 -25.02 22.65
C GLU A 57 -6.59 -23.54 22.34
N LEU A 58 -7.33 -22.87 23.22
CA LEU A 58 -7.72 -21.48 23.04
C LEU A 58 -6.52 -20.55 22.82
N LEU A 59 -5.41 -20.83 23.50
CA LEU A 59 -4.18 -20.04 23.34
C LEU A 59 -3.56 -20.24 21.96
N THR A 60 -3.55 -21.46 21.44
CA THR A 60 -3.07 -21.74 20.07
C THR A 60 -3.92 -21.02 19.04
N LEU A 61 -5.25 -21.11 19.15
CA LEU A 61 -6.17 -20.37 18.28
C LEU A 61 -5.99 -18.85 18.38
N ALA A 62 -5.70 -18.33 19.58
CA ALA A 62 -5.41 -16.89 19.75
C ALA A 62 -4.11 -16.48 19.05
N LEU A 63 -3.05 -17.30 19.10
CA LEU A 63 -1.80 -17.04 18.37
C LEU A 63 -2.00 -17.12 16.85
N GLU A 64 -2.78 -18.09 16.37
CA GLU A 64 -3.15 -18.18 14.94
C GLU A 64 -3.86 -16.92 14.46
N ALA A 65 -4.87 -16.47 15.22
CA ALA A 65 -5.58 -15.24 14.91
C ALA A 65 -4.65 -14.02 14.91
N PHE A 66 -3.67 -13.99 15.78
CA PHE A 66 -2.65 -12.94 15.84
C PHE A 66 -1.73 -12.97 14.61
N CYS A 67 -1.27 -14.15 14.18
CA CYS A 67 -0.49 -14.32 12.95
C CYS A 67 -1.25 -13.83 11.71
N VAL A 68 -2.52 -14.23 11.58
CA VAL A 68 -3.39 -13.75 10.49
C VAL A 68 -3.50 -12.22 10.51
N ARG A 69 -3.69 -11.65 11.70
CA ARG A 69 -3.81 -10.20 11.86
C ARG A 69 -2.53 -9.48 11.48
N LEU A 70 -1.37 -10.03 11.83
CA LEU A 70 -0.06 -9.49 11.47
C LEU A 70 0.16 -9.52 9.95
N GLN A 71 -0.09 -10.65 9.30
CA GLN A 71 0.00 -10.76 7.83
C GLN A 71 -0.90 -9.74 7.12
N ILE A 72 -2.13 -9.52 7.61
CA ILE A 72 -3.02 -8.50 7.08
C ILE A 72 -2.41 -7.10 7.26
N HIS A 73 -1.78 -6.83 8.39
CA HIS A 73 -1.14 -5.55 8.67
C HIS A 73 0.04 -5.29 7.73
N GLU A 74 0.89 -6.27 7.51
CA GLU A 74 2.05 -6.20 6.61
C GLU A 74 1.63 -5.97 5.15
N ARG A 75 0.61 -6.70 4.68
CA ARG A 75 0.04 -6.48 3.34
C ARG A 75 -0.53 -5.08 3.18
N LYS A 76 -1.25 -4.57 4.19
CA LYS A 76 -1.76 -3.19 4.20
C LYS A 76 -0.63 -2.17 4.23
N TYR A 77 0.45 -2.45 4.93
CA TYR A 77 1.63 -1.59 4.98
C TYR A 77 2.28 -1.47 3.60
N ASN A 78 2.53 -2.60 2.94
CA ASN A 78 3.04 -2.61 1.57
C ASN A 78 2.12 -1.86 0.59
N ALA A 79 0.80 -2.05 0.71
CA ALA A 79 -0.18 -1.34 -0.11
C ALA A 79 -0.14 0.19 0.11
N ARG A 80 0.05 0.64 1.35
CA ARG A 80 0.18 2.08 1.66
C ARG A 80 1.46 2.68 1.09
N ILE A 81 2.57 1.95 1.13
CA ILE A 81 3.83 2.41 0.55
C ILE A 81 3.71 2.57 -0.96
N LYS A 82 3.02 1.65 -1.65
CA LYS A 82 2.73 1.81 -3.08
C LYS A 82 2.05 3.15 -3.39
N GLN A 83 1.12 3.58 -2.54
CA GLN A 83 0.43 4.86 -2.71
C GLN A 83 1.32 6.09 -2.55
N MET A 84 2.52 5.95 -1.99
CA MET A 84 3.52 7.02 -1.91
C MET A 84 4.32 7.19 -3.21
N LEU A 85 4.25 6.21 -4.10
CA LEU A 85 4.99 6.21 -5.36
C LEU A 85 4.05 6.59 -6.49
N ALA A 86 4.38 7.63 -7.26
CA ALA A 86 3.53 8.14 -8.34
C ALA A 86 3.09 7.08 -9.35
N TRP A 87 3.91 6.04 -9.54
CA TRP A 87 3.65 4.93 -10.44
C TRP A 87 2.43 4.07 -10.03
N TRP A 88 2.21 3.92 -8.72
CA TRP A 88 1.10 3.13 -8.15
C TRP A 88 0.07 3.99 -7.41
N ALA A 89 0.34 5.28 -7.22
CA ALA A 89 -0.58 6.18 -6.55
C ALA A 89 -1.90 6.33 -7.33
N THR A 90 -2.99 6.46 -6.60
CA THR A 90 -4.35 6.62 -7.16
C THR A 90 -5.10 7.73 -6.41
N GLY A 91 -6.08 8.34 -7.06
CA GLY A 91 -6.94 9.35 -6.46
C GLY A 91 -6.14 10.48 -5.81
N SER A 92 -6.50 10.87 -4.58
CA SER A 92 -5.87 11.98 -3.85
C SER A 92 -4.38 11.81 -3.58
N ASN A 93 -3.88 10.57 -3.51
CA ASN A 93 -2.44 10.32 -3.36
C ASN A 93 -1.68 10.68 -4.64
N LEU A 94 -2.28 10.39 -5.81
CA LEU A 94 -1.73 10.82 -7.09
C LEU A 94 -1.82 12.35 -7.24
N ASP A 95 -2.93 12.97 -6.78
CA ASP A 95 -3.10 14.42 -6.81
C ASP A 95 -2.00 15.12 -5.98
N ALA A 96 -1.64 14.55 -4.83
CA ALA A 96 -0.51 15.04 -4.04
C ALA A 96 0.83 14.94 -4.80
N ARG A 97 1.04 13.87 -5.58
CA ARG A 97 2.24 13.74 -6.43
C ARG A 97 2.24 14.73 -7.58
N LEU A 98 1.07 15.01 -8.18
CA LEU A 98 0.93 16.06 -9.20
C LEU A 98 1.30 17.44 -8.63
N ALA A 99 0.82 17.74 -7.42
CA ALA A 99 1.13 18.99 -6.74
C ALA A 99 2.64 19.19 -6.49
N ASP A 100 3.40 18.11 -6.22
CA ASP A 100 4.86 18.15 -6.08
C ASP A 100 5.55 18.69 -7.38
N MET A 101 4.91 18.48 -8.53
CA MET A 101 5.37 18.96 -9.83
C MET A 101 4.70 20.26 -10.28
N GLY A 102 3.92 20.89 -9.40
CA GLY A 102 3.13 22.08 -9.77
C GLY A 102 1.99 21.79 -10.74
N LEU A 103 1.50 20.54 -10.78
CA LEU A 103 0.42 20.10 -11.63
C LEU A 103 -0.84 19.91 -10.81
N GLU A 104 -2.00 20.09 -11.45
CA GLU A 104 -3.31 19.78 -10.91
C GLU A 104 -4.05 18.85 -11.88
N ARG A 105 -5.01 18.08 -11.37
CA ARG A 105 -5.89 17.25 -12.19
C ARG A 105 -6.73 18.14 -13.11
N GLN A 106 -6.76 17.84 -14.40
CA GLN A 106 -7.52 18.65 -15.38
C GLN A 106 -9.01 18.40 -15.22
N LEU A 107 -9.77 19.48 -15.22
CA LEU A 107 -11.22 19.45 -15.31
C LEU A 107 -11.63 19.27 -16.77
N LEU A 108 -12.26 18.13 -17.09
CA LEU A 108 -12.72 17.80 -18.44
C LEU A 108 -14.13 18.34 -18.71
N ASP A 109 -14.99 18.25 -17.69
CA ASP A 109 -16.36 18.76 -17.73
C ASP A 109 -16.69 19.42 -16.38
N PRO A 110 -17.09 20.69 -16.34
CA PRO A 110 -17.44 21.37 -15.09
C PRO A 110 -18.74 20.83 -14.48
N GLY A 111 -19.51 20.04 -15.23
CA GLY A 111 -20.83 19.61 -14.81
C GLY A 111 -21.86 20.78 -14.75
N ASP A 112 -23.02 20.49 -14.22
CA ASP A 112 -24.08 21.49 -13.97
C ASP A 112 -24.77 21.20 -12.62
N PRO A 113 -24.44 21.94 -11.56
CA PRO A 113 -25.07 21.75 -10.25
C PRO A 113 -26.54 22.19 -10.21
N ALA A 114 -27.01 22.98 -11.21
CA ALA A 114 -28.38 23.43 -11.31
C ALA A 114 -29.27 22.46 -12.10
N ALA A 115 -28.67 21.49 -12.80
CA ALA A 115 -29.42 20.44 -13.49
C ALA A 115 -30.16 19.52 -12.52
N PHE A 116 -31.22 18.86 -13.01
CA PHE A 116 -31.92 17.85 -12.21
C PHE A 116 -31.95 16.50 -12.98
N PRO A 117 -31.27 15.46 -12.48
CA PRO A 117 -30.35 15.45 -11.31
C PRO A 117 -29.09 16.29 -11.54
N PRO A 118 -28.43 16.79 -10.48
CA PRO A 118 -27.17 17.56 -10.60
C PRO A 118 -26.10 16.76 -11.34
N ILE A 119 -25.39 17.39 -12.26
CA ILE A 119 -24.30 16.79 -13.01
C ILE A 119 -22.99 17.16 -12.28
N THR A 120 -22.28 16.14 -11.82
CA THR A 120 -20.98 16.33 -11.13
C THR A 120 -19.85 16.66 -12.11
N PRO A 121 -18.85 17.45 -11.71
CA PRO A 121 -17.68 17.69 -12.52
C PRO A 121 -16.93 16.40 -12.85
N VAL A 122 -16.37 16.33 -14.05
CA VAL A 122 -15.56 15.21 -14.53
C VAL A 122 -14.12 15.67 -14.66
N PHE A 123 -13.23 14.96 -13.98
CA PHE A 123 -11.79 15.19 -14.06
C PHE A 123 -11.10 14.11 -14.90
N GLU A 124 -9.86 14.39 -15.30
CA GLU A 124 -9.04 13.42 -16.03
C GLU A 124 -8.81 12.14 -15.21
N SER A 125 -8.55 11.04 -15.90
CA SER A 125 -8.28 9.75 -15.28
C SER A 125 -6.94 9.74 -14.53
N ASP A 126 -6.76 8.77 -13.62
CA ASP A 126 -5.47 8.54 -12.94
C ASP A 126 -4.35 8.22 -13.93
N ASP A 127 -4.65 7.53 -15.04
CA ASP A 127 -3.66 7.17 -16.05
C ASP A 127 -3.18 8.40 -16.83
N ASP A 128 -4.09 9.28 -17.22
CA ASP A 128 -3.76 10.52 -17.92
C ASP A 128 -2.97 11.48 -17.01
N SER A 129 -3.43 11.60 -15.75
CA SER A 129 -2.73 12.40 -14.73
C SER A 129 -1.32 11.89 -14.48
N ARG A 130 -1.13 10.57 -14.39
CA ARG A 130 0.18 9.93 -14.22
C ARG A 130 1.08 10.14 -15.42
N LEU A 131 0.54 10.07 -16.64
CA LEU A 131 1.28 10.37 -17.86
C LEU A 131 1.80 11.81 -17.83
N ARG A 132 0.96 12.77 -17.45
CA ARG A 132 1.37 14.19 -17.31
C ARG A 132 2.45 14.38 -16.24
N TYR A 133 2.35 13.68 -15.11
CA TYR A 133 3.38 13.70 -14.07
C TYR A 133 4.74 13.30 -14.62
N TYR A 134 4.83 12.22 -15.38
CA TYR A 134 6.10 11.74 -15.95
C TYR A 134 6.60 12.57 -17.13
N LEU A 135 5.73 13.27 -17.83
CA LEU A 135 6.12 14.18 -18.92
C LEU A 135 6.52 15.57 -18.42
N ALA A 136 6.10 15.98 -17.23
CA ALA A 136 6.37 17.31 -16.70
C ALA A 136 7.85 17.70 -16.65
N PRO A 137 8.81 16.82 -16.25
CA PRO A 137 10.23 17.14 -16.25
C PRO A 137 10.82 17.37 -17.65
N HIS A 138 10.14 16.88 -18.68
CA HIS A 138 10.57 17.01 -20.08
C HIS A 138 9.88 18.17 -20.81
N ALA A 139 8.91 18.82 -20.15
CA ALA A 139 8.27 20.00 -20.72
C ALA A 139 9.25 21.18 -20.71
N PRO A 140 9.41 21.91 -21.83
CA PRO A 140 10.29 23.09 -21.85
C PRO A 140 9.73 24.12 -20.87
N ALA A 141 10.60 24.67 -20.01
CA ALA A 141 10.23 25.76 -19.12
C ALA A 141 9.62 26.92 -19.92
N ALA A 142 8.52 27.50 -19.43
CA ALA A 142 7.80 28.56 -20.09
C ALA A 142 8.65 29.80 -20.42
N GLY A 143 9.85 29.95 -19.83
CA GLY A 143 10.83 31.01 -20.08
C GLY A 143 11.94 30.64 -21.05
N SER A 144 12.02 29.42 -21.57
CA SER A 144 13.07 28.99 -22.50
C SER A 144 12.80 29.32 -23.96
N ARG A 145 11.69 29.99 -24.28
CA ARG A 145 11.53 30.67 -25.60
C ARG A 145 12.33 31.94 -25.58
N MET A 146 13.62 31.78 -25.63
CA MET A 146 14.54 32.79 -25.93
C MET A 146 14.48 33.14 -27.40
N GLN A 147 14.24 34.41 -27.72
CA GLN A 147 15.31 35.39 -27.99
C GLN A 147 16.43 34.81 -28.88
N TYR A 148 16.15 34.79 -30.13
CA TYR A 148 17.05 35.03 -31.25
C TYR A 148 16.42 36.06 -32.16
#